data_7af85c7c88afff5643a3ea8601a778bc
#
_entry.id   7af85c7c88afff5643a3ea8601a778bc
#
_cell.length_a   1.000
_cell.length_b   1.000
_cell.length_c   1.000
_cell.angle_alpha   90.00
_cell.angle_beta   90.00
_cell.angle_gamma   90.00
#
_symmetry.space_group_name_H-M   'P 1'
#
loop_
_entity.id
_entity.type
_entity.pdbx_description
1 polymer ?
#
loop_
_entity_poly.entity_id
_entity_poly.type
_entity_poly.pdbx_seq_one_letter_code
_entity_poly.pdbx_strand_id
1 'polypeptide(L)'
;KDVSFHFSKVASPFWVFGKTKDQATDTASLKQSNWYGEAMKNIAASEYHFKWEAAKNAYCTPNRKNNLRFFYNEDGFTVEPRTTKIPMGDFDPMKRPDEIKYKQLPNWKINFNLDKKQVGKGIWQVTGNKAEYVTDNITVQYSNNEEGMQQNFIVQKPLSKKEDLKINLSIKTKLKTKLNGSQLQFFHKKNNVLNYKDLMVWDANNKPLAASFHKNSKENYFIKVNTK
;
A
#
# COMPACT_ATOMS: atom_id res chain seq x y z
N LYS A 1 -21.73 3.32 -1.31
CA LYS A 1 -21.04 2.99 -2.57
C LYS A 1 -19.56 2.82 -2.25
N ASP A 2 -19.03 1.63 -2.43
CA ASP A 2 -17.67 1.26 -2.07
C ASP A 2 -16.75 1.49 -3.27
N VAL A 3 -15.58 2.08 -3.03
CA VAL A 3 -14.57 2.34 -4.05
C VAL A 3 -13.25 1.72 -3.59
N SER A 4 -12.70 0.81 -4.36
CA SER A 4 -11.50 0.05 -4.00
C SER A 4 -10.32 0.33 -4.92
N PHE A 5 -9.10 0.38 -4.35
CA PHE A 5 -7.85 0.62 -5.06
C PHE A 5 -6.75 -0.33 -4.63
N HIS A 6 -5.99 -0.83 -5.59
CA HIS A 6 -4.83 -1.67 -5.33
C HIS A 6 -3.53 -0.97 -5.70
N PHE A 7 -2.50 -1.12 -4.84
CA PHE A 7 -1.14 -0.72 -5.15
C PHE A 7 -0.30 -1.95 -5.47
N SER A 8 0.26 -2.01 -6.66
CA SER A 8 1.27 -3.00 -6.99
C SER A 8 2.53 -2.34 -7.53
N LYS A 9 3.67 -2.92 -7.22
CA LYS A 9 4.96 -2.56 -7.79
C LYS A 9 5.17 -3.38 -9.06
N VAL A 10 5.71 -2.77 -10.11
CA VAL A 10 6.26 -3.52 -11.25
C VAL A 10 7.40 -4.39 -10.72
N ALA A 11 7.33 -5.69 -10.98
CA ALA A 11 8.25 -6.68 -10.47
C ALA A 11 9.72 -6.32 -10.78
N SER A 12 10.53 -6.28 -9.74
CA SER A 12 12.00 -6.40 -9.85
C SER A 12 12.38 -7.88 -9.73
N PRO A 13 13.51 -8.30 -10.32
CA PRO A 13 13.80 -9.72 -10.47
C PRO A 13 13.93 -10.48 -9.15
N PHE A 14 13.41 -11.64 -9.18
CA PHE A 14 13.34 -12.71 -8.20
C PHE A 14 14.66 -13.02 -7.47
N TRP A 15 14.57 -13.23 -6.15
CA TRP A 15 15.55 -14.02 -5.40
C TRP A 15 14.94 -15.37 -5.04
N VAL A 16 15.51 -16.43 -5.61
CA VAL A 16 15.18 -17.81 -5.28
C VAL A 16 16.07 -18.24 -4.12
N PHE A 17 15.48 -18.64 -2.99
CA PHE A 17 16.18 -19.38 -1.97
C PHE A 17 16.27 -20.86 -2.39
N GLY A 18 17.50 -21.37 -2.48
CA GLY A 18 17.77 -22.75 -2.86
C GLY A 18 17.18 -23.76 -1.87
N LYS A 19 16.65 -24.86 -2.40
CA LYS A 19 16.22 -26.04 -1.63
C LYS A 19 17.40 -26.74 -1.01
N THR A 20 17.36 -26.97 0.30
CA THR A 20 18.20 -27.97 0.99
C THR A 20 17.50 -29.31 0.98
N LYS A 21 18.34 -30.37 0.79
CA LYS A 21 17.89 -31.76 0.70
C LYS A 21 17.31 -32.29 2.01
N ASP A 22 16.23 -33.08 1.86
CA ASP A 22 15.54 -33.78 2.94
C ASP A 22 16.42 -34.77 3.66
N GLN A 23 16.47 -34.69 4.99
CA GLN A 23 16.83 -35.80 5.88
C GLN A 23 15.56 -36.28 6.59
N ALA A 24 15.43 -37.60 6.72
CA ALA A 24 14.31 -38.25 7.40
C ALA A 24 14.24 -37.80 8.88
N THR A 25 13.07 -37.33 9.27
CA THR A 25 12.82 -36.68 10.56
C THR A 25 11.85 -37.51 11.43
N ASP A 26 12.19 -37.66 12.69
CA ASP A 26 11.39 -38.24 13.77
C ASP A 26 10.14 -37.39 14.06
N THR A 27 9.06 -38.02 14.57
CA THR A 27 7.75 -37.37 14.85
C THR A 27 7.82 -36.18 15.80
N ALA A 28 8.83 -36.09 16.66
CA ALA A 28 9.07 -34.93 17.51
C ALA A 28 9.57 -33.72 16.69
N SER A 29 10.40 -33.95 15.67
CA SER A 29 10.91 -32.92 14.76
C SER A 29 9.85 -32.44 13.78
N LEU A 30 8.85 -33.27 13.43
CA LEU A 30 7.69 -32.86 12.62
C LEU A 30 6.78 -31.88 13.37
N LYS A 31 6.56 -32.07 14.69
CA LYS A 31 5.84 -31.10 15.54
C LYS A 31 6.62 -29.79 15.67
N GLN A 32 7.93 -29.87 15.79
CA GLN A 32 8.80 -28.70 15.87
C GLN A 32 8.87 -27.94 14.51
N SER A 33 8.86 -28.66 13.38
CA SER A 33 8.80 -28.05 12.04
C SER A 33 7.44 -27.40 11.77
N ASN A 34 6.34 -27.97 12.26
CA ASN A 34 5.00 -27.38 12.12
C ASN A 34 4.89 -26.09 12.94
N TRP A 35 5.35 -26.09 14.20
CA TRP A 35 5.41 -24.89 15.04
C TRP A 35 6.31 -23.81 14.42
N TYR A 36 7.50 -24.19 13.94
CA TYR A 36 8.40 -23.28 13.28
C TYR A 36 7.78 -22.67 12.00
N GLY A 37 7.12 -23.51 11.19
CA GLY A 37 6.41 -23.08 9.99
C GLY A 37 5.28 -22.09 10.30
N GLU A 38 4.50 -22.34 11.37
CA GLU A 38 3.46 -21.43 11.84
C GLU A 38 4.04 -20.15 12.43
N ALA A 39 5.08 -20.23 13.21
CA ALA A 39 5.77 -19.05 13.76
C ALA A 39 6.32 -18.15 12.64
N MET A 40 6.96 -18.74 11.62
CA MET A 40 7.46 -18.00 10.46
C MET A 40 6.33 -17.36 9.64
N LYS A 41 5.20 -18.06 9.47
CA LYS A 41 3.99 -17.46 8.82
C LYS A 41 3.45 -16.29 9.63
N ASN A 42 3.35 -16.42 10.94
CA ASN A 42 2.88 -15.34 11.82
C ASN A 42 3.83 -14.14 11.82
N ILE A 43 5.15 -14.38 11.83
CA ILE A 43 6.16 -13.32 11.69
C ILE A 43 6.02 -12.62 10.34
N ALA A 44 5.91 -13.38 9.24
CA ALA A 44 5.74 -12.84 7.90
C ALA A 44 4.44 -12.03 7.78
N ALA A 45 3.32 -12.52 8.35
CA ALA A 45 2.07 -11.80 8.38
C ALA A 45 2.15 -10.51 9.20
N SER A 46 2.88 -10.53 10.33
CA SER A 46 3.06 -9.35 11.19
C SER A 46 3.86 -8.22 10.54
N GLU A 47 4.62 -8.52 9.48
CA GLU A 47 5.36 -7.52 8.70
C GLU A 47 4.44 -6.55 7.94
N TYR A 48 3.15 -6.88 7.77
CA TYR A 48 2.17 -6.02 7.13
C TYR A 48 1.28 -5.28 8.12
N HIS A 49 1.48 -5.49 9.44
CA HIS A 49 0.63 -4.92 10.47
C HIS A 49 0.85 -3.42 10.64
N PHE A 50 -0.24 -2.72 10.95
CA PHE A 50 -0.21 -1.33 11.33
C PHE A 50 0.37 -1.17 12.74
N LYS A 51 1.33 -0.26 12.90
CA LYS A 51 1.93 0.11 14.17
C LYS A 51 1.93 1.62 14.31
N TRP A 52 1.58 2.13 15.49
CA TRP A 52 1.70 3.56 15.76
C TRP A 52 3.16 3.97 15.87
N GLU A 53 3.56 5.00 15.14
CA GLU A 53 4.90 5.59 15.19
C GLU A 53 4.79 7.02 15.73
N ALA A 54 5.06 7.18 17.03
CA ALA A 54 4.90 8.44 17.74
C ALA A 54 5.76 9.56 17.14
N ALA A 55 6.99 9.27 16.71
CA ALA A 55 7.89 10.24 16.09
C ALA A 55 7.34 10.84 14.78
N LYS A 56 6.41 10.15 14.12
CA LYS A 56 5.75 10.57 12.88
C LYS A 56 4.32 11.05 13.09
N ASN A 57 3.77 10.85 14.29
CA ASN A 57 2.36 11.03 14.59
C ASN A 57 1.45 10.35 13.54
N ALA A 58 1.75 9.11 13.24
CA ALA A 58 1.09 8.35 12.16
C ALA A 58 1.13 6.84 12.43
N TYR A 59 0.18 6.11 11.89
CA TYR A 59 0.30 4.67 11.77
C TYR A 59 1.30 4.33 10.64
N CYS A 60 2.08 3.29 10.82
CA CYS A 60 3.07 2.84 9.84
C CYS A 60 2.86 1.37 9.50
N THR A 61 2.94 1.04 8.21
CA THR A 61 3.04 -0.35 7.75
C THR A 61 4.23 -0.51 6.80
N PRO A 62 5.13 -1.47 7.05
CA PRO A 62 6.08 -1.89 6.04
C PRO A 62 5.41 -2.85 5.05
N ASN A 63 5.90 -2.85 3.81
CA ASN A 63 5.60 -3.86 2.81
C ASN A 63 6.93 -4.33 2.22
N ARG A 64 7.49 -5.38 2.82
CA ARG A 64 8.83 -5.86 2.50
C ARG A 64 8.92 -6.40 1.07
N LYS A 65 7.93 -7.17 0.65
CA LYS A 65 7.90 -7.79 -0.68
C LYS A 65 7.99 -6.75 -1.80
N ASN A 66 7.32 -5.61 -1.62
CA ASN A 66 7.31 -4.52 -2.58
C ASN A 66 8.35 -3.42 -2.28
N ASN A 67 9.17 -3.59 -1.23
CA ASN A 67 10.10 -2.57 -0.75
C ASN A 67 9.43 -1.20 -0.51
N LEU A 68 8.23 -1.19 0.06
CA LEU A 68 7.46 0.01 0.36
C LEU A 68 7.27 0.18 1.87
N ARG A 69 7.09 1.42 2.29
CA ARG A 69 6.65 1.80 3.62
C ARG A 69 5.55 2.85 3.49
N PHE A 70 4.51 2.67 4.26
CA PHE A 70 3.36 3.57 4.30
C PHE A 70 3.23 4.21 5.67
N PHE A 71 2.83 5.48 5.69
CA PHE A 71 2.48 6.23 6.89
C PHE A 71 1.08 6.81 6.70
N TYR A 72 0.22 6.63 7.68
CA TYR A 72 -1.20 7.02 7.60
C TYR A 72 -1.53 7.99 8.73
N ASN A 73 -2.21 9.07 8.40
CA ASN A 73 -2.73 10.04 9.33
C ASN A 73 -4.09 10.59 8.82
N GLU A 74 -4.65 11.56 9.53
CA GLU A 74 -5.94 12.18 9.15
C GLU A 74 -5.93 12.86 7.77
N ASP A 75 -4.75 13.23 7.26
CA ASP A 75 -4.60 13.85 5.94
C ASP A 75 -4.63 12.83 4.80
N GLY A 76 -4.48 11.53 5.10
CA GLY A 76 -4.38 10.46 4.13
C GLY A 76 -3.17 9.58 4.39
N PHE A 77 -2.37 9.28 3.35
CA PHE A 77 -1.18 8.48 3.54
C PHE A 77 0.01 8.95 2.70
N THR A 78 1.18 8.57 3.17
CA THR A 78 2.46 8.75 2.48
C THR A 78 3.03 7.39 2.15
N VAL A 79 3.62 7.24 0.95
CA VAL A 79 4.38 6.06 0.56
C VAL A 79 5.79 6.44 0.14
N GLU A 80 6.76 5.62 0.57
CA GLU A 80 8.17 5.77 0.25
C GLU A 80 8.86 4.40 0.17
N PRO A 81 10.06 4.26 -0.42
CA PRO A 81 10.83 3.04 -0.36
C PRO A 81 11.17 2.68 1.09
N ARG A 82 10.99 1.41 1.47
CA ARG A 82 11.36 0.90 2.78
C ARG A 82 12.88 0.93 2.99
N THR A 83 13.63 0.59 1.95
CA THR A 83 15.08 0.71 1.93
C THR A 83 15.55 1.35 0.62
N THR A 84 16.57 2.18 0.74
CA THR A 84 17.25 2.81 -0.41
C THR A 84 18.62 2.20 -0.67
N LYS A 85 18.99 1.14 0.07
CA LYS A 85 20.25 0.43 -0.08
C LYS A 85 19.99 -1.07 -0.16
N ILE A 86 20.61 -1.75 -1.10
CA ILE A 86 20.58 -3.22 -1.22
C ILE A 86 22.03 -3.72 -1.18
N PRO A 87 22.36 -4.73 -0.33
CA PRO A 87 23.67 -5.36 -0.35
C PRO A 87 23.95 -5.93 -1.74
N MET A 88 25.18 -5.81 -2.20
CA MET A 88 25.66 -6.40 -3.45
C MET A 88 26.41 -7.70 -3.15
N GLY A 89 26.10 -8.74 -3.93
CA GLY A 89 26.67 -10.09 -3.77
C GLY A 89 25.87 -10.94 -2.78
N ASP A 90 26.36 -12.17 -2.59
CA ASP A 90 25.72 -13.15 -1.69
C ASP A 90 25.89 -12.75 -0.23
N PHE A 91 24.92 -13.16 0.59
CA PHE A 91 25.01 -12.96 2.03
C PHE A 91 26.14 -13.81 2.60
N ASP A 92 27.14 -13.15 3.15
CA ASP A 92 28.26 -13.77 3.86
C ASP A 92 28.20 -13.34 5.33
N PRO A 93 27.88 -14.26 6.26
CA PRO A 93 27.76 -13.92 7.68
C PRO A 93 29.09 -13.53 8.34
N MET A 94 30.23 -13.81 7.68
CA MET A 94 31.57 -13.47 8.18
C MET A 94 32.04 -12.08 7.75
N LYS A 95 31.37 -11.46 6.78
CA LYS A 95 31.69 -10.07 6.38
C LYS A 95 31.27 -9.07 7.42
N ARG A 96 32.16 -8.17 7.75
CA ARG A 96 31.85 -7.03 8.59
C ARG A 96 30.95 -6.05 7.83
N PRO A 97 30.09 -5.24 8.51
CA PRO A 97 29.18 -4.29 7.88
C PRO A 97 29.87 -3.28 6.95
N ASP A 98 31.10 -2.90 7.25
CA ASP A 98 31.92 -1.97 6.45
C ASP A 98 32.47 -2.59 5.14
N GLU A 99 32.53 -3.91 5.07
CA GLU A 99 32.98 -4.67 3.88
C GLU A 99 31.83 -4.90 2.88
N ILE A 100 30.58 -4.68 3.28
CA ILE A 100 29.41 -4.88 2.43
C ILE A 100 29.23 -3.71 1.48
N LYS A 101 29.39 -3.97 0.20
CA LYS A 101 29.06 -2.98 -0.83
C LYS A 101 27.54 -2.91 -1.02
N TYR A 102 27.01 -1.69 -1.14
CA TYR A 102 25.58 -1.46 -1.32
C TYR A 102 25.29 -0.80 -2.66
N LYS A 103 24.27 -1.29 -3.34
CA LYS A 103 23.65 -0.61 -4.47
C LYS A 103 22.64 0.40 -3.95
N GLN A 104 22.78 1.67 -4.33
CA GLN A 104 21.82 2.70 -3.99
C GLN A 104 20.57 2.59 -4.88
N LEU A 105 19.41 2.55 -4.25
CA LEU A 105 18.10 2.63 -4.91
C LEU A 105 17.59 4.07 -4.94
N PRO A 106 16.66 4.40 -5.85
CA PRO A 106 15.99 5.69 -5.85
C PRO A 106 15.29 5.98 -4.52
N ASN A 107 15.50 7.20 -4.00
CA ASN A 107 14.75 7.71 -2.88
C ASN A 107 13.65 8.64 -3.41
N TRP A 108 12.41 8.39 -3.04
CA TRP A 108 11.25 9.15 -3.47
C TRP A 108 10.14 9.09 -2.42
N LYS A 109 9.21 10.02 -2.50
CA LYS A 109 8.07 10.11 -1.61
C LYS A 109 6.84 10.56 -2.39
N ILE A 110 5.68 9.99 -2.06
CA ILE A 110 4.39 10.40 -2.58
C ILE A 110 3.44 10.58 -1.40
N ASN A 111 2.80 11.74 -1.32
CA ASN A 111 1.74 11.99 -0.35
C ASN A 111 0.39 11.96 -1.09
N PHE A 112 -0.49 11.10 -0.66
CA PHE A 112 -1.88 11.02 -1.09
C PHE A 112 -2.75 11.66 -0.01
N ASN A 113 -3.22 12.87 -0.26
CA ASN A 113 -4.03 13.60 0.71
C ASN A 113 -5.50 13.53 0.34
N LEU A 114 -6.31 13.27 1.35
CA LEU A 114 -7.76 13.26 1.28
C LEU A 114 -8.31 14.70 1.28
N ASP A 115 -9.43 14.90 0.64
CA ASP A 115 -10.16 16.15 0.79
C ASP A 115 -10.89 16.16 2.13
N LYS A 116 -10.37 16.93 3.09
CA LYS A 116 -10.94 17.04 4.45
C LYS A 116 -12.38 17.51 4.49
N LYS A 117 -12.82 18.28 3.50
CA LYS A 117 -14.23 18.73 3.41
C LYS A 117 -15.16 17.58 3.02
N GLN A 118 -14.66 16.64 2.24
CA GLN A 118 -15.43 15.46 1.83
C GLN A 118 -15.40 14.38 2.91
N VAL A 119 -14.21 14.06 3.43
CA VAL A 119 -14.02 12.98 4.39
C VAL A 119 -14.51 13.37 5.79
N GLY A 120 -14.15 14.58 6.25
CA GLY A 120 -14.48 15.03 7.61
C GLY A 120 -13.46 14.59 8.65
N LYS A 121 -13.79 14.82 9.92
CA LYS A 121 -13.02 14.31 11.07
C LYS A 121 -13.54 12.94 11.46
N GLY A 122 -12.63 12.07 11.86
CA GLY A 122 -12.96 10.69 12.22
C GLY A 122 -12.05 10.11 13.28
N ILE A 123 -12.22 8.83 13.51
CA ILE A 123 -11.42 8.04 14.44
C ILE A 123 -10.77 6.86 13.71
N TRP A 124 -9.58 6.49 14.16
CA TRP A 124 -8.88 5.32 13.66
C TRP A 124 -9.32 4.06 14.39
N GLN A 125 -9.59 3.00 13.61
CA GLN A 125 -9.76 1.63 14.08
C GLN A 125 -8.71 0.76 13.38
N VAL A 126 -7.84 0.09 14.16
CA VAL A 126 -6.69 -0.62 13.61
C VAL A 126 -6.65 -2.04 14.15
N THR A 127 -6.56 -3.02 13.25
CA THR A 127 -6.48 -4.44 13.60
C THR A 127 -5.56 -5.17 12.63
N GLY A 128 -4.40 -5.63 13.11
CA GLY A 128 -3.44 -6.38 12.31
C GLY A 128 -2.98 -5.59 11.08
N ASN A 129 -3.24 -6.13 9.91
CA ASN A 129 -2.88 -5.54 8.61
C ASN A 129 -3.99 -4.67 7.99
N LYS A 130 -5.00 -4.29 8.78
CA LYS A 130 -6.11 -3.44 8.36
C LYS A 130 -6.25 -2.22 9.26
N ALA A 131 -6.63 -1.09 8.68
CA ALA A 131 -6.96 0.13 9.40
C ALA A 131 -8.12 0.83 8.71
N GLU A 132 -8.96 1.49 9.50
CA GLU A 132 -10.09 2.27 9.01
C GLU A 132 -10.05 3.65 9.66
N TYR A 133 -10.21 4.69 8.86
CA TYR A 133 -10.50 6.03 9.32
C TYR A 133 -11.99 6.28 9.15
N VAL A 134 -12.72 6.12 10.24
CA VAL A 134 -14.19 6.15 10.26
C VAL A 134 -14.68 7.58 10.46
N THR A 135 -15.46 8.09 9.53
CA THR A 135 -16.11 9.40 9.61
C THR A 135 -17.60 9.28 9.28
N ASP A 136 -18.34 10.36 9.49
CA ASP A 136 -19.79 10.42 9.17
C ASP A 136 -20.10 10.36 7.67
N ASN A 137 -19.16 10.78 6.82
CA ASN A 137 -19.37 10.90 5.39
C ASN A 137 -18.77 9.75 4.60
N ILE A 138 -17.51 9.46 4.87
CA ILE A 138 -16.73 8.45 4.14
C ILE A 138 -15.85 7.70 5.15
N THR A 139 -15.97 6.38 5.19
CA THR A 139 -14.95 5.56 5.85
C THR A 139 -13.85 5.24 4.84
N VAL A 140 -12.60 5.55 5.20
CA VAL A 140 -11.43 5.18 4.39
C VAL A 140 -10.77 3.96 5.02
N GLN A 141 -10.80 2.85 4.29
CA GLN A 141 -10.17 1.59 4.73
C GLN A 141 -8.83 1.40 4.02
N TYR A 142 -7.89 0.84 4.77
CA TYR A 142 -6.58 0.44 4.27
C TYR A 142 -6.32 -1.00 4.66
N SER A 143 -5.82 -1.81 3.72
CA SER A 143 -5.30 -3.14 4.02
C SER A 143 -3.96 -3.32 3.33
N ASN A 144 -3.00 -3.93 4.04
CA ASN A 144 -1.65 -4.15 3.55
C ASN A 144 -1.33 -5.64 3.54
N ASN A 145 -0.84 -6.16 2.41
CA ASN A 145 -0.47 -7.56 2.25
C ASN A 145 0.68 -7.70 1.26
N GLU A 146 1.06 -8.91 0.91
CA GLU A 146 2.17 -9.17 -0.02
C GLU A 146 1.92 -8.66 -1.45
N GLU A 147 0.67 -8.48 -1.88
CA GLU A 147 0.31 -7.94 -3.19
C GLU A 147 0.47 -6.43 -3.25
N GLY A 148 0.30 -5.76 -2.09
CA GLY A 148 0.41 -4.32 -1.99
C GLY A 148 -0.43 -3.74 -0.86
N MET A 149 -0.73 -2.45 -0.96
CA MET A 149 -1.65 -1.73 -0.09
C MET A 149 -2.91 -1.40 -0.87
N GLN A 150 -4.04 -1.82 -0.35
CA GLN A 150 -5.37 -1.51 -0.87
C GLN A 150 -5.97 -0.35 -0.08
N GLN A 151 -6.61 0.59 -0.78
CA GLN A 151 -7.39 1.67 -0.21
C GLN A 151 -8.82 1.59 -0.71
N ASN A 152 -9.80 1.57 0.20
CA ASN A 152 -11.22 1.62 -0.12
C ASN A 152 -11.86 2.88 0.43
N PHE A 153 -12.87 3.39 -0.26
CA PHE A 153 -13.73 4.48 0.20
C PHE A 153 -15.17 3.96 0.32
N ILE A 154 -15.67 3.91 1.53
CA ILE A 154 -17.07 3.57 1.80
C ILE A 154 -17.84 4.87 2.00
N VAL A 155 -18.61 5.26 1.01
CA VAL A 155 -19.39 6.50 1.05
C VAL A 155 -20.69 6.26 1.80
N GLN A 156 -20.78 6.75 3.02
CA GLN A 156 -21.93 6.59 3.91
C GLN A 156 -23.15 7.46 3.51
N LYS A 157 -22.86 8.65 2.98
CA LYS A 157 -23.88 9.61 2.58
C LYS A 157 -23.59 10.14 1.19
N PRO A 158 -24.62 10.42 0.36
CA PRO A 158 -24.40 11.06 -0.93
C PRO A 158 -23.65 12.38 -0.77
N LEU A 159 -22.50 12.52 -1.40
CA LEU A 159 -21.71 13.77 -1.39
C LEU A 159 -22.39 14.88 -2.21
N SER A 160 -23.23 14.50 -3.18
CA SER A 160 -24.09 15.41 -3.95
C SER A 160 -25.39 14.69 -4.34
N LYS A 161 -26.51 15.41 -4.36
CA LYS A 161 -27.80 14.88 -4.82
C LYS A 161 -28.00 14.97 -6.32
N LYS A 162 -27.23 15.81 -7.02
CA LYS A 162 -27.46 16.20 -8.43
C LYS A 162 -26.34 15.78 -9.37
N GLU A 163 -25.16 15.45 -8.86
CA GLU A 163 -23.97 15.17 -9.67
C GLU A 163 -23.45 13.76 -9.45
N ASP A 164 -22.67 13.27 -10.43
CA ASP A 164 -21.89 12.05 -10.26
C ASP A 164 -21.01 12.14 -9.02
N LEU A 165 -20.81 11.01 -8.36
CA LEU A 165 -19.92 10.94 -7.19
C LEU A 165 -18.49 11.27 -7.61
N LYS A 166 -17.89 12.27 -6.95
CA LYS A 166 -16.48 12.64 -7.10
C LYS A 166 -15.76 12.48 -5.76
N ILE A 167 -14.66 11.74 -5.75
CA ILE A 167 -13.76 11.64 -4.61
C ILE A 167 -12.47 12.37 -4.96
N ASN A 168 -12.21 13.48 -4.27
CA ASN A 168 -11.06 14.34 -4.52
C ASN A 168 -9.82 13.82 -3.80
N LEU A 169 -8.68 13.85 -4.48
CA LEU A 169 -7.37 13.45 -3.98
C LEU A 169 -6.33 14.51 -4.36
N SER A 170 -5.50 14.92 -3.42
CA SER A 170 -4.33 15.75 -3.72
C SER A 170 -3.07 14.87 -3.61
N ILE A 171 -2.31 14.77 -4.70
CA ILE A 171 -1.14 13.90 -4.79
C ILE A 171 0.11 14.76 -4.95
N LYS A 172 0.92 14.83 -3.89
CA LYS A 172 2.16 15.63 -3.87
C LYS A 172 3.38 14.72 -4.01
N THR A 173 4.17 14.96 -5.04
CA THR A 173 5.40 14.19 -5.31
C THR A 173 6.35 14.94 -6.24
N LYS A 174 7.64 14.59 -6.17
CA LYS A 174 8.66 15.01 -7.14
C LYS A 174 8.78 14.06 -8.35
N LEU A 175 8.05 12.95 -8.32
CA LEU A 175 8.03 11.97 -9.40
C LEU A 175 7.21 12.49 -10.59
N LYS A 176 7.55 12.01 -11.80
CA LYS A 176 6.71 12.22 -12.97
C LYS A 176 5.46 11.33 -12.86
N THR A 177 4.28 11.92 -12.97
CA THR A 177 3.02 11.18 -12.96
C THR A 177 2.46 11.02 -14.36
N LYS A 178 1.90 9.86 -14.65
CA LYS A 178 1.17 9.58 -15.90
C LYS A 178 -0.16 8.93 -15.55
N LEU A 179 -1.24 9.55 -16.03
CA LEU A 179 -2.56 8.95 -15.99
C LEU A 179 -2.74 8.11 -17.25
N ASN A 180 -3.10 6.85 -17.08
CA ASN A 180 -3.33 5.90 -18.17
C ASN A 180 -4.61 5.09 -17.87
N GLY A 181 -5.72 5.51 -18.47
CA GLY A 181 -7.03 4.91 -18.21
C GLY A 181 -7.42 4.99 -16.72
N SER A 182 -7.61 3.82 -16.11
CA SER A 182 -8.00 3.65 -14.70
C SER A 182 -6.83 3.58 -13.73
N GLN A 183 -5.61 3.92 -14.16
CA GLN A 183 -4.43 3.84 -13.30
C GLN A 183 -3.58 5.11 -13.35
N LEU A 184 -2.93 5.40 -12.22
CA LEU A 184 -1.97 6.46 -12.05
C LEU A 184 -0.57 5.85 -11.83
N GLN A 185 0.36 6.19 -12.70
CA GLN A 185 1.72 5.66 -12.71
C GLN A 185 2.71 6.73 -12.26
N PHE A 186 3.70 6.32 -11.45
CA PHE A 186 4.73 7.21 -10.92
C PHE A 186 6.12 6.76 -11.38
N PHE A 187 6.88 7.71 -11.92
CA PHE A 187 8.18 7.43 -12.53
C PHE A 187 9.29 8.23 -11.84
N HIS A 188 10.34 7.53 -11.42
CA HIS A 188 11.63 8.12 -11.09
C HIS A 188 12.55 8.01 -12.32
N LYS A 189 12.83 9.15 -12.96
CA LYS A 189 13.49 9.18 -14.30
C LYS A 189 12.65 8.38 -15.32
N LYS A 190 13.19 7.29 -15.86
CA LYS A 190 12.50 6.39 -16.82
C LYS A 190 11.87 5.16 -16.16
N ASN A 191 12.14 4.92 -14.87
CA ASN A 191 11.67 3.72 -14.18
C ASN A 191 10.32 3.97 -13.51
N ASN A 192 9.34 3.13 -13.78
CA ASN A 192 8.10 3.08 -13.02
C ASN A 192 8.41 2.54 -11.62
N VAL A 193 8.04 3.30 -10.59
CA VAL A 193 8.34 2.97 -9.18
C VAL A 193 7.10 2.65 -8.36
N LEU A 194 5.92 3.11 -8.80
CA LEU A 194 4.64 2.82 -8.16
C LEU A 194 3.50 2.92 -9.17
N ASN A 195 2.51 2.06 -9.02
CA ASN A 195 1.23 2.16 -9.71
C ASN A 195 0.10 2.27 -8.68
N TYR A 196 -0.82 3.18 -8.92
CA TYR A 196 -2.11 3.27 -8.24
C TYR A 196 -3.16 2.87 -9.26
N LYS A 197 -3.70 1.65 -9.12
CA LYS A 197 -4.44 0.94 -10.17
C LYS A 197 -5.60 0.13 -9.59
N ASP A 198 -6.26 -0.62 -10.45
CA ASP A 198 -7.36 -1.53 -10.11
C ASP A 198 -8.56 -0.80 -9.46
N LEU A 199 -8.90 0.38 -10.04
CA LEU A 199 -10.08 1.13 -9.64
C LEU A 199 -11.34 0.31 -9.96
N MET A 200 -12.03 -0.11 -8.90
CA MET A 200 -13.31 -0.81 -8.99
C MET A 200 -14.31 -0.14 -8.05
N VAL A 201 -15.55 -0.06 -8.50
CA VAL A 201 -16.63 0.60 -7.75
C VAL A 201 -17.89 -0.24 -7.81
N TRP A 202 -18.56 -0.38 -6.67
CA TRP A 202 -19.85 -1.04 -6.56
C TRP A 202 -20.85 -0.14 -5.83
N ASP A 203 -22.13 -0.34 -6.11
CA ASP A 203 -23.18 0.23 -5.29
C ASP A 203 -23.51 -0.69 -4.09
N ALA A 204 -24.47 -0.28 -3.27
CA ALA A 204 -24.91 -1.02 -2.10
C ALA A 204 -25.52 -2.40 -2.42
N ASN A 205 -25.89 -2.66 -3.68
CA ASN A 205 -26.42 -3.93 -4.17
C ASN A 205 -25.35 -4.78 -4.86
N ASN A 206 -24.07 -4.45 -4.68
CA ASN A 206 -22.92 -5.07 -5.35
C ASN A 206 -22.95 -4.99 -6.88
N LYS A 207 -23.68 -4.03 -7.44
CA LYS A 207 -23.68 -3.76 -8.87
C LYS A 207 -22.44 -2.94 -9.25
N PRO A 208 -21.60 -3.39 -10.20
CA PRO A 208 -20.43 -2.63 -10.61
C PRO A 208 -20.85 -1.32 -11.29
N LEU A 209 -20.13 -0.25 -10.96
CA LEU A 209 -20.31 1.08 -11.50
C LEU A 209 -19.06 1.50 -12.29
N ALA A 210 -19.27 2.18 -13.41
CA ALA A 210 -18.18 2.74 -14.18
C ALA A 210 -17.51 3.87 -13.41
N ALA A 211 -16.18 3.83 -13.30
CA ALA A 211 -15.40 4.85 -12.64
C ALA A 211 -14.10 5.12 -13.38
N SER A 212 -13.57 6.33 -13.25
CA SER A 212 -12.34 6.75 -13.89
C SER A 212 -11.59 7.79 -13.08
N PHE A 213 -10.25 7.79 -13.21
CA PHE A 213 -9.40 8.84 -12.70
C PHE A 213 -9.41 10.03 -13.63
N HIS A 214 -9.46 11.22 -13.04
CA HIS A 214 -9.31 12.48 -13.73
C HIS A 214 -8.25 13.34 -13.06
N LYS A 215 -7.57 14.15 -13.86
CA LYS A 215 -6.60 15.11 -13.38
C LYS A 215 -7.14 16.52 -13.59
N ASN A 216 -7.25 17.28 -12.52
CA ASN A 216 -7.76 18.66 -12.56
C ASN A 216 -6.62 19.69 -12.67
N SER A 217 -5.47 19.39 -11.99
CA SER A 217 -4.25 20.21 -12.02
C SER A 217 -3.03 19.35 -11.76
N LYS A 218 -1.86 19.97 -11.61
CA LYS A 218 -0.60 19.24 -11.36
C LYS A 218 -0.70 18.24 -10.19
N GLU A 219 -1.38 18.62 -9.12
CA GLU A 219 -1.46 17.83 -7.87
C GLU A 219 -2.87 17.33 -7.56
N ASN A 220 -3.90 17.87 -8.22
CA ASN A 220 -5.29 17.55 -7.90
C ASN A 220 -5.86 16.55 -8.88
N TYR A 221 -6.33 15.46 -8.32
CA TYR A 221 -6.96 14.34 -9.01
C TYR A 221 -8.33 14.09 -8.40
N PHE A 222 -9.19 13.44 -9.13
CA PHE A 222 -10.45 12.94 -8.57
C PHE A 222 -10.85 11.65 -9.27
N ILE A 223 -11.59 10.85 -8.54
CA ILE A 223 -12.27 9.68 -9.05
C ILE A 223 -13.70 10.13 -9.36
N LYS A 224 -14.10 9.93 -10.59
CA LYS A 224 -15.49 10.13 -11.02
C LYS A 224 -16.17 8.77 -11.11
N VAL A 225 -17.33 8.64 -10.46
CA VAL A 225 -18.16 7.45 -10.51
C VAL A 225 -19.47 7.79 -11.20
N ASN A 226 -19.81 7.06 -12.25
CA ASN A 226 -21.10 7.20 -12.90
C ASN A 226 -22.16 6.51 -12.02
N THR A 227 -23.11 7.29 -11.54
CA THR A 227 -24.17 6.82 -10.62
C THR A 227 -25.54 6.70 -11.27
N LYS A 228 -25.59 6.88 -12.60
CA LYS A 228 -26.81 6.73 -13.40
C LYS A 228 -26.97 5.33 -13.94
#